data_f629a45e12876649d00a6a78d1454a1c
#
_entry.id   f629a45e12876649d00a6a78d1454a1c
#
_cell.length_a   1.000
_cell.length_b   1.000
_cell.length_c   1.000
_cell.angle_alpha   90.00
_cell.angle_beta   90.00
_cell.angle_gamma   90.00
#
_symmetry.space_group_name_H-M   'P 1'
#
loop_
_entity.id
_entity.type
_entity.pdbx_description
1 polymer ?
#
loop_
_entity_poly.entity_id
_entity_poly.type
_entity_poly.pdbx_seq_one_letter_code
_entity_poly.pdbx_strand_id
1 'polypeptide(L)'
;LLVLVFSSCEKEEQPIKIEEESVEQENIPGDKITAAVFVENDYKYQVFYDLETNTEVAQNLTTAWDLAFECGENGYHVKLNYSKAMQVWATDQISFSNVSSIPGNAEWTWDNPNGSLDSTAINEWGIRNGNNVDSQNEIYVLDLGYDSEGKQKGYKKMQILGLEGDEYSVKIADLSGNNEFVFYIKKDNDYNFVFLSISNRELVSIE
;
A
#
# COMPACT_ATOMS: atom_id res chain seq x y z
N LEU A 1 44.99 29.68 -34.38
CA LEU A 1 44.12 29.03 -33.39
C LEU A 1 42.71 29.53 -33.59
N LEU A 2 41.84 28.68 -34.16
CA LEU A 2 40.45 29.02 -34.45
C LEU A 2 39.60 28.52 -33.26
N VAL A 3 38.97 29.43 -32.51
CA VAL A 3 38.07 29.11 -31.41
C VAL A 3 36.65 29.15 -31.97
N LEU A 4 36.02 27.97 -32.11
CA LEU A 4 34.59 27.85 -32.43
C LEU A 4 33.79 27.94 -31.13
N VAL A 5 33.05 29.03 -30.96
CA VAL A 5 32.08 29.20 -29.88
C VAL A 5 30.74 28.65 -30.39
N PHE A 6 30.29 27.52 -29.84
CA PHE A 6 28.91 27.03 -30.04
C PHE A 6 28.00 27.74 -29.07
N SER A 7 27.16 28.66 -29.58
CA SER A 7 26.03 29.19 -28.83
C SER A 7 24.87 28.21 -28.96
N SER A 8 24.60 27.44 -27.88
CA SER A 8 23.40 26.68 -27.74
C SER A 8 22.29 27.64 -27.34
N CYS A 9 21.38 27.95 -28.26
CA CYS A 9 20.09 28.56 -27.93
C CYS A 9 19.16 27.47 -27.44
N GLU A 10 19.07 27.26 -26.14
CA GLU A 10 17.90 26.60 -25.56
C GLU A 10 16.72 27.57 -25.69
N LYS A 11 15.73 27.19 -26.48
CA LYS A 11 14.41 27.82 -26.43
C LYS A 11 13.76 27.40 -25.11
N GLU A 12 13.62 28.33 -24.19
CA GLU A 12 12.69 28.16 -23.07
C GLU A 12 11.30 27.95 -23.67
N GLU A 13 10.79 26.73 -23.56
CA GLU A 13 9.38 26.46 -23.83
C GLU A 13 8.57 27.16 -22.74
N GLN A 14 7.70 28.06 -23.15
CA GLN A 14 6.79 28.74 -22.23
C GLN A 14 5.84 27.69 -21.65
N PRO A 15 5.55 27.74 -20.33
CA PRO A 15 4.60 26.81 -19.73
C PRO A 15 3.26 26.91 -20.46
N ILE A 16 2.72 25.76 -20.86
CA ILE A 16 1.39 25.66 -21.46
C ILE A 16 0.42 26.21 -20.43
N LYS A 17 -0.16 27.40 -20.71
CA LYS A 17 -1.34 27.85 -19.97
C LYS A 17 -2.48 26.93 -20.34
N ILE A 18 -2.84 26.04 -19.40
CA ILE A 18 -4.13 25.37 -19.45
C ILE A 18 -5.15 26.47 -19.12
N GLU A 19 -5.79 27.02 -20.14
CA GLU A 19 -7.01 27.80 -19.91
C GLU A 19 -8.02 26.80 -19.32
N GLU A 20 -8.52 27.11 -18.13
CA GLU A 20 -9.68 26.43 -17.57
C GLU A 20 -10.84 26.71 -18.52
N GLU A 21 -11.01 25.86 -19.54
CA GLU A 21 -12.25 25.82 -20.27
C GLU A 21 -13.32 25.45 -19.23
N SER A 22 -14.19 26.43 -18.94
CA SER A 22 -15.44 26.16 -18.26
C SER A 22 -16.18 25.12 -19.15
N VAL A 23 -16.16 23.86 -18.71
CA VAL A 23 -16.93 22.80 -19.37
C VAL A 23 -18.39 23.20 -19.18
N GLU A 24 -18.98 23.83 -20.20
CA GLU A 24 -20.42 23.93 -20.29
C GLU A 24 -20.96 22.51 -20.26
N GLN A 25 -21.71 22.18 -19.21
CA GLN A 25 -22.43 20.92 -19.09
C GLN A 25 -23.42 20.83 -20.26
N GLU A 26 -23.00 20.22 -21.37
CA GLU A 26 -23.98 19.74 -22.37
C GLU A 26 -24.87 18.71 -21.70
N ASN A 27 -26.13 19.06 -21.52
CA ASN A 27 -27.19 18.17 -21.09
C ASN A 27 -27.38 17.07 -22.15
N ILE A 28 -26.60 15.98 -22.04
CA ILE A 28 -26.77 14.79 -22.88
C ILE A 28 -27.97 14.03 -22.30
N PRO A 29 -29.07 13.85 -23.08
CA PRO A 29 -30.24 13.09 -22.62
C PRO A 29 -29.87 11.62 -22.44
N GLY A 30 -29.88 11.13 -21.21
CA GLY A 30 -29.63 9.75 -20.81
C GLY A 30 -28.68 9.72 -19.59
N ASP A 31 -29.13 9.23 -18.54
CA ASP A 31 -28.57 8.86 -17.19
C ASP A 31 -27.06 8.90 -16.94
N LYS A 32 -26.31 9.84 -17.53
CA LYS A 32 -24.90 10.04 -17.25
C LYS A 32 -24.74 11.09 -16.16
N ILE A 33 -24.30 10.66 -15.00
CA ILE A 33 -23.91 11.54 -13.89
C ILE A 33 -22.40 11.78 -13.99
N THR A 34 -21.98 13.04 -13.92
CA THR A 34 -20.55 13.39 -13.85
C THR A 34 -20.29 14.04 -12.50
N ALA A 35 -19.30 13.51 -11.79
CA ALA A 35 -18.85 14.05 -10.52
C ALA A 35 -17.38 14.43 -10.60
N ALA A 36 -16.99 15.53 -9.95
CA ALA A 36 -15.60 15.89 -9.73
C ALA A 36 -15.18 15.42 -8.34
N VAL A 37 -14.15 14.60 -8.27
CA VAL A 37 -13.55 14.10 -7.02
C VAL A 37 -12.18 14.75 -6.85
N PHE A 38 -11.97 15.44 -5.74
CA PHE A 38 -10.73 16.17 -5.48
C PHE A 38 -9.83 15.36 -4.53
N VAL A 39 -8.61 15.03 -4.99
CA VAL A 39 -7.59 14.28 -4.22
C VAL A 39 -6.46 15.15 -3.69
N GLU A 40 -6.58 16.49 -3.77
CA GLU A 40 -5.54 17.50 -3.53
C GLU A 40 -4.31 17.38 -4.47
N ASN A 41 -3.46 18.42 -4.48
CA ASN A 41 -2.37 18.55 -5.46
C ASN A 41 -1.28 17.48 -5.39
N ASP A 42 -1.10 16.86 -4.22
CA ASP A 42 -0.01 15.88 -3.98
C ASP A 42 -0.55 14.44 -3.82
N TYR A 43 -1.78 14.17 -4.28
CA TYR A 43 -2.43 12.88 -4.08
C TYR A 43 -2.38 12.41 -2.62
N LYS A 44 -2.51 13.37 -1.71
CA LYS A 44 -2.37 13.16 -0.28
C LYS A 44 -3.48 12.28 0.30
N TYR A 45 -4.66 12.33 -0.33
CA TYR A 45 -5.84 11.61 0.13
C TYR A 45 -6.26 10.52 -0.83
N GLN A 46 -6.73 9.43 -0.25
CA GLN A 46 -7.54 8.43 -0.91
C GLN A 46 -9.01 8.77 -0.66
N VAL A 47 -9.80 8.88 -1.72
CA VAL A 47 -11.22 9.25 -1.65
C VAL A 47 -12.06 8.03 -1.99
N PHE A 48 -13.03 7.72 -1.16
CA PHE A 48 -14.02 6.68 -1.39
C PHE A 48 -15.30 7.34 -1.86
N TYR A 49 -15.78 6.91 -3.02
CA TYR A 49 -16.89 7.52 -3.70
C TYR A 49 -17.98 6.48 -3.97
N ASP A 50 -19.20 6.75 -3.48
CA ASP A 50 -20.36 5.94 -3.76
C ASP A 50 -20.98 6.36 -5.11
N LEU A 51 -20.95 5.46 -6.06
CA LEU A 51 -21.50 5.70 -7.40
C LEU A 51 -23.03 5.69 -7.44
N GLU A 52 -23.69 4.99 -6.50
CA GLU A 52 -25.16 4.93 -6.45
C GLU A 52 -25.76 6.23 -5.93
N THR A 53 -25.20 6.76 -4.85
CA THR A 53 -25.63 8.03 -4.26
C THR A 53 -24.97 9.24 -4.88
N ASN A 54 -23.94 9.04 -5.69
CA ASN A 54 -23.12 10.09 -6.31
C ASN A 54 -22.51 11.04 -5.26
N THR A 55 -21.97 10.47 -4.17
CA THR A 55 -21.39 11.21 -3.06
C THR A 55 -20.04 10.66 -2.62
N GLU A 56 -19.19 11.54 -2.10
CA GLU A 56 -18.01 11.13 -1.35
C GLU A 56 -18.45 10.58 0.01
N VAL A 57 -18.06 9.36 0.35
CA VAL A 57 -18.43 8.69 1.61
C VAL A 57 -17.31 8.73 2.63
N ALA A 58 -16.05 8.73 2.20
CA ALA A 58 -14.90 8.82 3.08
C ALA A 58 -13.67 9.38 2.39
N GLN A 59 -12.76 9.93 3.20
CA GLN A 59 -11.46 10.42 2.76
C GLN A 59 -10.39 10.11 3.80
N ASN A 60 -9.31 9.48 3.38
CA ASN A 60 -8.21 9.11 4.26
C ASN A 60 -6.87 9.55 3.70
N LEU A 61 -5.90 9.82 4.58
CA LEU A 61 -4.53 10.01 4.14
C LEU A 61 -4.03 8.74 3.44
N THR A 62 -3.41 8.88 2.27
CA THR A 62 -2.82 7.75 1.55
C THR A 62 -1.75 7.02 2.38
N THR A 63 -1.17 7.69 3.37
CA THR A 63 -0.15 7.15 4.28
C THR A 63 -0.70 6.63 5.62
N ALA A 64 -2.03 6.58 5.80
CA ALA A 64 -2.64 6.22 7.08
C ALA A 64 -2.36 4.78 7.52
N TRP A 65 -2.16 3.88 6.57
CA TRP A 65 -1.97 2.45 6.81
C TRP A 65 -0.68 1.92 6.18
N ASP A 66 -0.27 0.73 6.56
CA ASP A 66 0.92 0.05 6.04
C ASP A 66 0.55 -1.27 5.33
N LEU A 67 -0.26 -2.10 5.95
CA LEU A 67 -0.67 -3.40 5.43
C LEU A 67 -2.19 -3.49 5.36
N ALA A 68 -2.70 -4.20 4.34
CA ALA A 68 -4.12 -4.53 4.22
C ALA A 68 -4.28 -6.06 4.16
N PHE A 69 -5.19 -6.59 4.99
CA PHE A 69 -5.48 -8.01 5.14
C PHE A 69 -6.85 -8.32 4.54
N GLU A 70 -6.91 -9.26 3.62
CA GLU A 70 -8.14 -9.61 2.92
C GLU A 70 -9.17 -10.24 3.85
N CYS A 71 -10.43 -9.75 3.77
CA CYS A 71 -11.54 -10.17 4.63
C CYS A 71 -12.44 -11.24 4.02
N GLY A 72 -12.48 -11.39 2.69
CA GLY A 72 -13.36 -12.37 2.03
C GLY A 72 -13.27 -13.77 2.63
N GLU A 73 -14.34 -14.56 2.53
CA GLU A 73 -14.45 -15.91 3.12
C GLU A 73 -13.23 -16.79 2.78
N ASN A 74 -12.80 -16.76 1.54
CA ASN A 74 -11.61 -17.48 1.08
C ASN A 74 -10.38 -16.58 0.95
N GLY A 75 -10.46 -15.34 1.35
CA GLY A 75 -9.37 -14.38 1.25
C GLY A 75 -8.29 -14.64 2.30
N TYR A 76 -7.02 -14.51 1.91
CA TYR A 76 -5.90 -14.52 2.84
C TYR A 76 -4.71 -13.68 2.31
N HIS A 77 -4.94 -12.92 1.25
CA HIS A 77 -3.88 -12.06 0.69
C HIS A 77 -3.57 -10.91 1.63
N VAL A 78 -2.30 -10.51 1.59
CA VAL A 78 -1.81 -9.34 2.32
C VAL A 78 -1.21 -8.37 1.32
N LYS A 79 -1.64 -7.11 1.38
CA LYS A 79 -1.18 -6.05 0.48
C LYS A 79 -0.31 -5.05 1.22
N LEU A 80 0.65 -4.50 0.49
CA LEU A 80 1.47 -3.37 0.92
C LEU A 80 0.78 -2.05 0.52
N ASN A 81 1.02 -0.98 1.29
CA ASN A 81 0.61 0.34 0.88
C ASN A 81 1.51 0.89 -0.24
N TYR A 82 1.06 0.75 -1.47
CA TYR A 82 1.79 1.24 -2.65
C TYR A 82 1.98 2.77 -2.66
N SER A 83 1.02 3.53 -2.10
CA SER A 83 1.11 5.01 -2.01
C SER A 83 2.28 5.50 -1.18
N LYS A 84 2.80 4.65 -0.28
CA LYS A 84 4.00 4.90 0.52
C LYS A 84 5.28 4.41 -0.15
N ALA A 85 5.19 3.83 -1.35
CA ALA A 85 6.28 3.10 -2.01
C ALA A 85 6.86 1.98 -1.12
N MET A 86 6.01 1.29 -0.37
CA MET A 86 6.43 0.16 0.44
C MET A 86 6.93 -0.99 -0.43
N GLN A 87 7.93 -1.67 0.09
CA GLN A 87 8.51 -2.87 -0.52
C GLN A 87 8.66 -3.97 0.52
N VAL A 88 8.78 -5.20 0.06
CA VAL A 88 9.06 -6.36 0.89
C VAL A 88 10.21 -7.18 0.31
N TRP A 89 11.03 -7.71 1.18
CA TRP A 89 12.00 -8.73 0.87
C TRP A 89 11.61 -10.02 1.60
N ALA A 90 11.31 -11.09 0.83
CA ALA A 90 11.14 -12.45 1.33
C ALA A 90 12.53 -13.02 1.63
N THR A 91 12.78 -13.40 2.89
CA THR A 91 14.16 -13.67 3.36
C THR A 91 14.59 -15.12 3.21
N ASP A 92 13.67 -16.04 2.84
CA ASP A 92 13.87 -17.49 2.87
C ASP A 92 14.25 -18.02 4.28
N GLN A 93 14.05 -17.22 5.33
CA GLN A 93 14.32 -17.59 6.71
C GLN A 93 13.01 -17.85 7.44
N ILE A 94 13.02 -18.85 8.32
CA ILE A 94 11.88 -19.21 9.18
C ILE A 94 12.11 -18.94 10.66
N SER A 95 13.34 -18.56 11.05
CA SER A 95 13.69 -18.19 12.41
C SER A 95 13.76 -16.68 12.55
N PHE A 96 12.84 -16.09 13.32
CA PHE A 96 12.68 -14.65 13.46
C PHE A 96 13.95 -13.95 13.98
N SER A 97 14.74 -14.63 14.81
CA SER A 97 16.02 -14.12 15.33
C SER A 97 17.14 -14.09 14.30
N ASN A 98 17.06 -14.89 13.24
CA ASN A 98 18.13 -14.97 12.24
C ASN A 98 18.15 -13.74 11.30
N VAL A 99 17.03 -13.02 11.22
CA VAL A 99 16.92 -11.83 10.39
C VAL A 99 17.17 -10.59 11.24
N SER A 100 18.40 -10.07 11.20
CA SER A 100 18.84 -8.90 11.99
C SER A 100 19.44 -7.78 11.15
N SER A 101 19.65 -8.00 9.87
CA SER A 101 20.20 -7.03 8.91
C SER A 101 19.71 -7.31 7.49
N ILE A 102 19.88 -6.35 6.61
CA ILE A 102 19.52 -6.44 5.20
C ILE A 102 20.83 -6.64 4.40
N PRO A 103 20.99 -7.75 3.67
CA PRO A 103 22.16 -7.95 2.83
C PRO A 103 22.09 -7.05 1.59
N GLY A 104 23.26 -6.72 1.02
CA GLY A 104 23.34 -5.84 -0.15
C GLY A 104 22.72 -6.40 -1.44
N ASN A 105 22.41 -7.70 -1.45
CA ASN A 105 21.74 -8.39 -2.56
C ASN A 105 20.28 -8.75 -2.24
N ALA A 106 19.63 -8.09 -1.28
CA ALA A 106 18.22 -8.29 -0.99
C ALA A 106 17.37 -7.95 -2.22
N GLU A 107 16.49 -8.87 -2.60
CA GLU A 107 15.59 -8.70 -3.74
C GLU A 107 14.26 -8.12 -3.24
N TRP A 108 14.05 -6.83 -3.50
CA TRP A 108 12.87 -6.12 -3.09
C TRP A 108 11.75 -6.24 -4.12
N THR A 109 10.56 -6.52 -3.65
CA THR A 109 9.34 -6.62 -4.45
C THR A 109 8.25 -5.70 -3.92
N TRP A 110 7.28 -5.37 -4.76
CA TRP A 110 6.10 -4.57 -4.41
C TRP A 110 4.87 -5.16 -5.07
N ASP A 111 3.69 -4.80 -4.57
CA ASP A 111 2.44 -5.21 -5.16
C ASP A 111 2.31 -4.70 -6.59
N ASN A 112 1.70 -5.49 -7.46
CA ASN A 112 1.43 -5.04 -8.81
C ASN A 112 0.44 -3.86 -8.78
N PRO A 113 0.75 -2.73 -9.46
CA PRO A 113 -0.11 -1.53 -9.46
C PRO A 113 -1.52 -1.75 -10.01
N ASN A 114 -1.76 -2.86 -10.74
CA ASN A 114 -3.09 -3.20 -11.25
C ASN A 114 -4.07 -3.64 -10.14
N GLY A 115 -3.58 -3.84 -8.89
CA GLY A 115 -4.37 -4.23 -7.74
C GLY A 115 -4.77 -5.71 -7.68
N SER A 116 -4.28 -6.55 -8.61
CA SER A 116 -4.57 -8.00 -8.61
C SER A 116 -4.06 -8.67 -7.35
N LEU A 117 -4.91 -9.48 -6.72
CA LEU A 117 -4.57 -10.26 -5.53
C LEU A 117 -3.58 -11.40 -5.86
N ASP A 118 -3.61 -11.92 -7.08
CA ASP A 118 -2.67 -12.96 -7.55
C ASP A 118 -1.24 -12.41 -7.77
N SER A 119 -1.03 -11.13 -7.54
CA SER A 119 0.25 -10.44 -7.80
C SER A 119 0.65 -9.54 -6.63
N THR A 120 0.34 -9.94 -5.40
CA THR A 120 0.81 -9.29 -4.18
C THR A 120 2.27 -9.66 -3.92
N ALA A 121 3.02 -8.73 -3.34
CA ALA A 121 4.44 -8.95 -3.01
C ALA A 121 4.63 -9.96 -1.87
N ILE A 122 3.66 -10.04 -0.95
CA ILE A 122 3.56 -11.09 0.07
C ILE A 122 2.63 -12.16 -0.49
N ASN A 123 3.19 -13.01 -1.36
CA ASN A 123 2.46 -14.09 -2.00
C ASN A 123 2.62 -15.39 -1.20
N GLU A 124 1.59 -16.26 -1.24
CA GLU A 124 1.63 -17.65 -0.74
C GLU A 124 2.32 -17.84 0.63
N TRP A 125 2.13 -16.90 1.56
CA TRP A 125 2.72 -16.95 2.90
C TRP A 125 2.26 -18.16 3.73
N GLY A 126 1.21 -18.86 3.29
CA GLY A 126 0.63 -20.00 3.99
C GLY A 126 -0.10 -20.97 3.07
N ILE A 127 -0.47 -22.10 3.62
CA ILE A 127 -1.18 -23.17 2.94
C ILE A 127 -2.58 -23.29 3.54
N ARG A 128 -3.61 -23.18 2.69
CA ARG A 128 -5.00 -23.29 3.13
C ARG A 128 -5.33 -24.69 3.62
N ASN A 129 -5.96 -24.73 4.79
CA ASN A 129 -6.42 -25.94 5.46
C ASN A 129 -7.83 -25.70 6.03
N GLY A 130 -8.85 -25.96 5.21
CA GLY A 130 -10.24 -25.60 5.56
C GLY A 130 -10.43 -24.10 5.68
N ASN A 131 -10.94 -23.66 6.83
CA ASN A 131 -11.11 -22.22 7.14
C ASN A 131 -9.82 -21.56 7.66
N ASN A 132 -8.77 -22.34 7.88
CA ASN A 132 -7.49 -21.86 8.36
C ASN A 132 -6.49 -21.70 7.22
N VAL A 133 -5.44 -20.92 7.47
CA VAL A 133 -4.24 -20.89 6.62
C VAL A 133 -3.03 -21.12 7.52
N ASP A 134 -2.39 -22.26 7.33
CA ASP A 134 -1.20 -22.65 8.08
C ASP A 134 0.02 -21.89 7.51
N SER A 135 0.72 -21.14 8.34
CA SER A 135 1.88 -20.35 7.94
C SER A 135 3.04 -21.22 7.46
N GLN A 136 3.72 -20.80 6.41
CA GLN A 136 5.03 -21.34 6.03
C GLN A 136 6.16 -20.80 6.92
N ASN A 137 5.84 -19.93 7.88
CA ASN A 137 6.74 -19.31 8.84
C ASN A 137 7.85 -18.43 8.22
N GLU A 138 7.71 -18.06 6.97
CA GLU A 138 8.68 -17.18 6.33
C GLU A 138 8.76 -15.82 7.01
N ILE A 139 9.98 -15.29 7.09
CA ILE A 139 10.23 -13.95 7.62
C ILE A 139 10.36 -13.00 6.43
N TYR A 140 9.62 -11.92 6.51
CA TYR A 140 9.64 -10.81 5.56
C TYR A 140 10.33 -9.61 6.18
N VAL A 141 11.10 -8.87 5.38
CA VAL A 141 11.53 -7.53 5.76
C VAL A 141 10.73 -6.51 4.96
N LEU A 142 10.06 -5.62 5.67
CA LEU A 142 9.28 -4.54 5.11
C LEU A 142 10.12 -3.27 5.06
N ASP A 143 10.27 -2.65 3.89
CA ASP A 143 10.56 -1.22 3.79
C ASP A 143 9.22 -0.48 3.95
N LEU A 144 9.09 0.30 5.01
CA LEU A 144 7.85 1.03 5.32
C LEU A 144 7.62 2.25 4.41
N GLY A 145 8.51 2.46 3.44
CA GLY A 145 8.42 3.54 2.48
C GLY A 145 8.50 4.92 3.13
N TYR A 146 7.63 5.83 2.71
CA TYR A 146 7.69 7.24 3.06
C TYR A 146 6.41 7.69 3.78
N ASP A 147 6.53 8.71 4.64
CA ASP A 147 5.37 9.42 5.18
C ASP A 147 4.91 10.56 4.25
N SER A 148 3.87 11.28 4.66
CA SER A 148 3.29 12.40 3.89
C SER A 148 4.24 13.59 3.68
N GLU A 149 5.36 13.63 4.40
CA GLU A 149 6.41 14.65 4.25
C GLU A 149 7.59 14.17 3.40
N GLY A 150 7.50 12.94 2.84
CA GLY A 150 8.56 12.32 2.04
C GLY A 150 9.72 11.79 2.88
N LYS A 151 9.55 11.61 4.19
CA LYS A 151 10.57 11.06 5.08
C LYS A 151 10.47 9.54 5.13
N GLN A 152 11.60 8.86 4.90
CA GLN A 152 11.69 7.41 4.97
C GLN A 152 11.37 6.89 6.38
N LYS A 153 10.54 5.85 6.47
CA LYS A 153 10.04 5.25 7.71
C LYS A 153 10.91 4.09 8.22
N GLY A 154 11.89 3.65 7.41
CA GLY A 154 12.81 2.57 7.76
C GLY A 154 12.20 1.18 7.61
N TYR A 155 12.77 0.21 8.35
CA TYR A 155 12.51 -1.20 8.11
C TYR A 155 11.95 -1.90 9.35
N LYS A 156 11.10 -2.90 9.11
CA LYS A 156 10.63 -3.84 10.11
C LYS A 156 10.76 -5.26 9.57
N LYS A 157 10.95 -6.23 10.44
CA LYS A 157 10.76 -7.64 10.10
C LYS A 157 9.39 -8.10 10.56
N MET A 158 8.78 -8.96 9.74
CA MET A 158 7.43 -9.48 9.92
C MET A 158 7.40 -10.98 9.71
N GLN A 159 6.52 -11.66 10.43
CA GLN A 159 6.13 -13.04 10.22
C GLN A 159 4.62 -13.16 10.35
N ILE A 160 3.96 -13.69 9.33
CA ILE A 160 2.54 -14.07 9.45
C ILE A 160 2.53 -15.43 10.12
N LEU A 161 1.91 -15.52 11.30
CA LEU A 161 1.89 -16.74 12.11
C LEU A 161 0.79 -17.71 11.67
N GLY A 162 -0.29 -17.18 11.07
CA GLY A 162 -1.41 -17.96 10.59
C GLY A 162 -2.68 -17.13 10.42
N LEU A 163 -3.69 -17.78 9.86
CA LEU A 163 -5.10 -17.34 9.87
C LEU A 163 -5.92 -18.47 10.45
N GLU A 164 -6.51 -18.25 11.62
CA GLU A 164 -7.40 -19.21 12.29
C GLU A 164 -8.84 -18.73 12.21
N GLY A 165 -9.66 -19.41 11.41
CA GLY A 165 -11.02 -18.96 11.12
C GLY A 165 -11.03 -17.60 10.43
N ASP A 166 -11.36 -16.56 11.20
CA ASP A 166 -11.46 -15.17 10.71
C ASP A 166 -10.38 -14.23 11.31
N GLU A 167 -9.35 -14.77 11.99
CA GLU A 167 -8.34 -13.94 12.66
C GLU A 167 -6.92 -14.25 12.20
N TYR A 168 -6.25 -13.24 11.63
CA TYR A 168 -4.81 -13.29 11.33
C TYR A 168 -4.00 -13.04 12.59
N SER A 169 -2.88 -13.75 12.71
CA SER A 169 -1.84 -13.50 13.72
C SER A 169 -0.57 -13.07 13.02
N VAL A 170 -0.07 -11.86 13.34
CA VAL A 170 1.09 -11.27 12.66
C VAL A 170 2.09 -10.73 13.68
N LYS A 171 3.31 -11.23 13.63
CA LYS A 171 4.41 -10.77 14.47
C LYS A 171 5.25 -9.74 13.72
N ILE A 172 5.56 -8.63 14.38
CA ILE A 172 6.38 -7.54 13.82
C ILE A 172 7.41 -7.11 14.87
N ALA A 173 8.63 -6.78 14.44
CA ALA A 173 9.68 -6.22 15.29
C ALA A 173 10.63 -5.33 14.47
N ASP A 174 11.49 -4.58 15.16
CA ASP A 174 12.69 -4.02 14.55
C ASP A 174 13.62 -5.13 14.04
N LEU A 175 14.50 -4.85 13.11
CA LEU A 175 15.49 -5.84 12.65
C LEU A 175 16.35 -6.37 13.79
N SER A 176 16.68 -5.52 14.77
CA SER A 176 17.40 -5.91 15.99
C SER A 176 16.64 -6.88 16.90
N GLY A 177 15.35 -7.09 16.65
CA GLY A 177 14.44 -7.85 17.51
C GLY A 177 13.77 -7.03 18.61
N ASN A 178 14.13 -5.76 18.78
CA ASN A 178 13.45 -4.88 19.72
C ASN A 178 12.04 -4.52 19.24
N ASN A 179 11.21 -4.01 20.17
CA ASN A 179 9.84 -3.58 19.87
C ASN A 179 9.01 -4.67 19.19
N GLU A 180 9.23 -5.93 19.57
CA GLU A 180 8.43 -7.06 19.10
C GLU A 180 7.02 -6.98 19.68
N PHE A 181 6.02 -7.21 18.83
CA PHE A 181 4.62 -7.34 19.20
C PHE A 181 3.87 -8.22 18.19
N VAL A 182 2.74 -8.77 18.62
CA VAL A 182 1.86 -9.58 17.79
C VAL A 182 0.53 -8.87 17.64
N PHE A 183 0.09 -8.71 16.40
CA PHE A 183 -1.27 -8.28 16.08
C PHE A 183 -2.18 -9.50 15.90
N TYR A 184 -3.39 -9.37 16.40
CA TYR A 184 -4.51 -10.23 16.11
C TYR A 184 -5.52 -9.41 15.30
N ILE A 185 -5.70 -9.75 14.03
CA ILE A 185 -6.43 -8.95 13.06
C ILE A 185 -7.64 -9.75 12.63
N LYS A 186 -8.78 -9.39 13.17
CA LYS A 186 -10.04 -10.04 12.82
C LYS A 186 -10.55 -9.51 11.50
N LYS A 187 -10.98 -10.43 10.62
CA LYS A 187 -11.68 -10.08 9.38
C LYS A 187 -12.99 -9.37 9.69
N ASP A 188 -13.31 -8.37 8.90
CA ASP A 188 -14.61 -7.72 8.91
C ASP A 188 -15.32 -8.04 7.59
N ASN A 189 -16.42 -8.78 7.68
CA ASN A 189 -17.14 -9.28 6.50
C ASN A 189 -17.91 -8.18 5.74
N ASP A 190 -18.01 -6.99 6.31
CA ASP A 190 -18.63 -5.84 5.66
C ASP A 190 -17.63 -5.14 4.71
N TYR A 191 -16.33 -5.50 4.78
CA TYR A 191 -15.24 -4.92 3.99
C TYR A 191 -14.43 -5.95 3.25
N ASN A 192 -13.75 -5.51 2.19
CA ASN A 192 -12.81 -6.37 1.46
C ASN A 192 -11.47 -6.53 2.19
N PHE A 193 -11.07 -5.53 2.98
CA PHE A 193 -9.81 -5.50 3.72
C PHE A 193 -9.96 -4.84 5.07
N VAL A 194 -9.15 -5.30 6.03
CA VAL A 194 -8.82 -4.60 7.27
C VAL A 194 -7.42 -4.03 7.15
N PHE A 195 -7.25 -2.79 7.56
CA PHE A 195 -6.01 -2.03 7.40
C PHE A 195 -5.25 -1.91 8.72
N LEU A 196 -3.93 -2.08 8.66
CA LEU A 196 -3.03 -2.00 9.81
C LEU A 196 -2.02 -0.86 9.63
N SER A 197 -1.92 0.01 10.64
CA SER A 197 -0.79 0.93 10.80
C SER A 197 0.24 0.31 11.75
N ILE A 198 1.40 -0.05 11.23
CA ILE A 198 2.52 -0.59 12.01
C ILE A 198 3.09 0.49 12.93
N SER A 199 3.20 1.72 12.43
CA SER A 199 3.75 2.86 13.17
C SER A 199 2.91 3.22 14.39
N ASN A 200 1.58 3.20 14.26
CA ASN A 200 0.65 3.52 15.34
C ASN A 200 0.27 2.29 16.18
N ARG A 201 0.58 1.09 15.69
CA ARG A 201 0.18 -0.20 16.29
C ARG A 201 -1.32 -0.35 16.46
N GLU A 202 -2.08 0.02 15.43
CA GLU A 202 -3.54 -0.01 15.46
C GLU A 202 -4.13 -0.43 14.12
N LEU A 203 -5.35 -0.92 14.14
CA LEU A 203 -6.18 -1.07 12.95
C LEU A 203 -6.73 0.30 12.57
N VAL A 204 -6.74 0.58 11.27
CA VAL A 204 -7.20 1.86 10.72
C VAL A 204 -8.56 1.66 10.08
N SER A 205 -9.56 2.41 10.52
CA SER A 205 -10.82 2.54 9.80
C SER A 205 -10.60 3.43 8.58
N ILE A 206 -10.98 2.91 7.41
CA ILE A 206 -10.85 3.58 6.11
C ILE A 206 -12.26 3.88 5.57
N GLU A 207 -13.09 4.43 6.40
CA GLU A 207 -14.41 4.96 6.07
C GLU A 207 -14.58 6.38 6.48
#